data_56b6c16cd492e0f33c375cde65110ad0
#
_entry.id   56b6c16cd492e0f33c375cde65110ad0
#
_cell.length_a   1.000
_cell.length_b   1.000
_cell.length_c   1.000
_cell.angle_alpha   90.00
_cell.angle_beta   90.00
_cell.angle_gamma   90.00
#
_symmetry.space_group_name_H-M   'P 1'
#
loop_
_entity.id
_entity.type
_entity.pdbx_description
1 polymer ?
#
loop_
_entity_poly.entity_id
_entity_poly.type
_entity_poly.pdbx_seq_one_letter_code
_entity_poly.pdbx_strand_id
1 'polypeptide(L)'
;MAKKLVNKIIIVGCGPGSMKFMTGHASQYIKDADVLVGSRRLLSLFQNSEAVKYTLNRNYKQLITRIISLSKNKSVVVLVSGDPGFFSYAKLIVDKAGIENCVVVPGISSVQLAFARIGRTWNDACFMSLHGRTGRLAELIRRVREHEKVAVLTDNSNNVKLIARKLLDEGLKERKIYVCENLSLNKERIREFDVTSLQRVQVKGLNVIIILDEESSE
;
A
#
# COMPACT_ATOMS: atom_id res chain seq x y z
N MET A 1 -14.72 24.16 -8.93
CA MET A 1 -15.45 23.13 -8.14
C MET A 1 -15.50 21.87 -8.95
N ALA A 2 -15.02 20.73 -8.42
CA ALA A 2 -15.20 19.44 -9.09
C ALA A 2 -16.69 19.12 -9.13
N LYS A 3 -17.18 18.68 -10.29
CA LYS A 3 -18.59 18.29 -10.44
C LYS A 3 -18.83 17.05 -9.58
N LYS A 4 -19.82 17.10 -8.66
CA LYS A 4 -20.23 15.93 -7.87
C LYS A 4 -20.58 14.79 -8.83
N LEU A 5 -19.81 13.71 -8.79
CA LEU A 5 -20.05 12.52 -9.64
C LEU A 5 -21.02 11.59 -8.90
N VAL A 6 -22.28 11.70 -9.23
CA VAL A 6 -23.33 10.74 -8.86
C VAL A 6 -23.31 9.60 -9.88
N ASN A 7 -23.69 8.39 -9.49
CA ASN A 7 -23.62 7.14 -10.26
C ASN A 7 -22.20 6.61 -10.52
N LYS A 8 -21.19 7.15 -9.83
CA LYS A 8 -19.83 6.64 -9.88
C LYS A 8 -19.29 6.40 -8.47
N ILE A 9 -18.46 5.38 -8.32
CA ILE A 9 -17.68 5.14 -7.10
C ILE A 9 -16.29 5.71 -7.34
N ILE A 10 -15.89 6.68 -6.53
CA ILE A 10 -14.59 7.32 -6.66
C ILE A 10 -13.61 6.59 -5.73
N ILE A 11 -12.59 5.96 -6.28
CA ILE A 11 -11.59 5.22 -5.52
C ILE A 11 -10.31 6.04 -5.50
N VAL A 12 -9.92 6.49 -4.32
CA VAL A 12 -8.85 7.48 -4.15
C VAL A 12 -7.64 6.87 -3.45
N GLY A 13 -6.48 6.98 -4.09
CA GLY A 13 -5.19 6.72 -3.45
C GLY A 13 -4.82 7.84 -2.48
N CYS A 14 -4.74 7.49 -1.18
CA CYS A 14 -4.43 8.44 -0.12
C CYS A 14 -2.92 8.61 0.16
N GLY A 15 -2.08 8.03 -0.68
CA GLY A 15 -0.64 8.06 -0.46
C GLY A 15 -0.17 7.13 0.67
N PRO A 16 1.12 7.17 1.03
CA PRO A 16 1.75 6.22 1.95
C PRO A 16 1.36 6.42 3.43
N GLY A 17 0.77 7.57 3.79
CA GLY A 17 0.31 7.79 5.17
C GLY A 17 0.06 9.22 5.54
N SER A 18 0.92 10.16 5.15
CA SER A 18 0.79 11.59 5.42
C SER A 18 -0.01 12.30 4.34
N MET A 19 -0.82 13.28 4.73
CA MET A 19 -1.53 14.20 3.83
C MET A 19 -0.59 14.95 2.86
N LYS A 20 0.69 15.13 3.20
CA LYS A 20 1.70 15.76 2.34
C LYS A 20 1.92 15.03 1.01
N PHE A 21 1.62 13.73 0.98
CA PHE A 21 1.77 12.88 -0.21
C PHE A 21 0.44 12.55 -0.89
N MET A 22 -0.64 13.20 -0.47
CA MET A 22 -1.92 13.12 -1.14
C MET A 22 -1.94 14.09 -2.32
N THR A 23 -2.44 13.64 -3.46
CA THR A 23 -2.57 14.50 -4.64
C THR A 23 -3.67 15.54 -4.42
N GLY A 24 -3.52 16.73 -5.02
CA GLY A 24 -4.56 17.76 -4.98
C GLY A 24 -5.90 17.27 -5.56
N HIS A 25 -5.84 16.44 -6.60
CA HIS A 25 -7.04 15.82 -7.21
C HIS A 25 -7.76 14.87 -6.25
N ALA A 26 -7.00 14.04 -5.51
CA ALA A 26 -7.54 13.17 -4.46
C ALA A 26 -8.25 14.00 -3.36
N SER A 27 -7.59 15.04 -2.88
CA SER A 27 -8.12 15.93 -1.84
C SER A 27 -9.42 16.60 -2.25
N GLN A 28 -9.55 16.97 -3.51
CA GLN A 28 -10.76 17.61 -4.04
C GLN A 28 -11.97 16.66 -4.00
N TYR A 29 -11.82 15.41 -4.46
CA TYR A 29 -12.91 14.43 -4.38
C TYR A 29 -13.32 14.14 -2.93
N ILE A 30 -12.35 14.05 -2.02
CA ILE A 30 -12.63 13.78 -0.60
C ILE A 30 -13.41 14.93 0.04
N LYS A 31 -13.06 16.18 -0.31
CA LYS A 31 -13.75 17.37 0.20
C LYS A 31 -15.23 17.41 -0.21
N ASP A 32 -15.52 17.01 -1.44
CA ASP A 32 -16.87 17.08 -2.03
C ASP A 32 -17.69 15.80 -1.81
N ALA A 33 -17.20 14.85 -1.01
CA ALA A 33 -17.84 13.56 -0.75
C ALA A 33 -19.04 13.68 0.20
N ASP A 34 -20.14 12.98 -0.12
CA ASP A 34 -21.24 12.75 0.82
C ASP A 34 -20.94 11.55 1.74
N VAL A 35 -20.14 10.61 1.22
CA VAL A 35 -19.78 9.36 1.92
C VAL A 35 -18.30 9.06 1.74
N LEU A 36 -17.62 8.82 2.86
CA LEU A 36 -16.25 8.32 2.90
C LEU A 36 -16.22 6.87 3.40
N VAL A 37 -15.53 6.01 2.66
CA VAL A 37 -15.34 4.61 3.01
C VAL A 37 -13.84 4.32 3.08
N GLY A 38 -13.38 3.69 4.15
CA GLY A 38 -11.95 3.37 4.26
C GLY A 38 -11.59 2.67 5.58
N SER A 39 -10.32 2.35 5.75
CA SER A 39 -9.84 1.87 7.04
C SER A 39 -9.97 2.94 8.11
N ARG A 40 -10.08 2.52 9.38
CA ARG A 40 -10.15 3.46 10.52
C ARG A 40 -9.00 4.48 10.48
N ARG A 41 -7.78 4.04 10.13
CA ARG A 41 -6.61 4.91 9.99
C ARG A 41 -6.77 5.98 8.91
N LEU A 42 -7.33 5.64 7.75
CA LEU A 42 -7.54 6.63 6.67
C LEU A 42 -8.67 7.58 7.01
N LEU A 43 -9.77 7.07 7.57
CA LEU A 43 -10.90 7.91 7.98
C LEU A 43 -10.52 8.92 9.08
N SER A 44 -9.57 8.59 9.96
CA SER A 44 -9.10 9.52 10.99
C SER A 44 -8.34 10.72 10.44
N LEU A 45 -7.81 10.65 9.20
CA LEU A 45 -7.22 11.81 8.53
C LEU A 45 -8.28 12.88 8.16
N PHE A 46 -9.55 12.50 8.09
CA PHE A 46 -10.67 13.33 7.66
C PHE A 46 -11.76 13.42 8.73
N GLN A 47 -11.37 13.45 10.00
CA GLN A 47 -12.33 13.49 11.11
C GLN A 47 -13.24 14.73 11.08
N ASN A 48 -12.76 15.86 10.56
CA ASN A 48 -13.51 17.11 10.42
C ASN A 48 -14.40 17.17 9.16
N SER A 49 -14.41 16.12 8.33
CA SER A 49 -15.32 16.05 7.19
C SER A 49 -16.73 15.72 7.65
N GLU A 50 -17.73 16.42 7.12
CA GLU A 50 -19.16 16.17 7.36
C GLU A 50 -19.68 14.91 6.66
N ALA A 51 -18.91 14.31 5.75
CA ALA A 51 -19.28 13.10 5.06
C ALA A 51 -19.58 11.94 6.03
N VAL A 52 -20.60 11.16 5.72
CA VAL A 52 -20.90 9.94 6.46
C VAL A 52 -19.76 8.93 6.28
N LYS A 53 -19.23 8.38 7.38
CA LYS A 53 -18.05 7.52 7.37
C LYS A 53 -18.42 6.05 7.57
N TYR A 54 -17.96 5.18 6.65
CA TYR A 54 -18.09 3.72 6.76
C TYR A 54 -16.70 3.09 6.89
N THR A 55 -16.48 2.41 8.01
CA THR A 55 -15.18 1.73 8.24
C THR A 55 -15.11 0.41 7.48
N LEU A 56 -14.06 0.26 6.69
CA LEU A 56 -13.70 -1.01 6.07
C LEU A 56 -13.23 -2.00 7.15
N ASN A 57 -13.94 -3.11 7.26
CA ASN A 57 -13.67 -4.19 8.22
C ASN A 57 -13.73 -5.56 7.51
N ARG A 58 -13.79 -6.65 8.29
CA ARG A 58 -13.85 -8.02 7.76
C ARG A 58 -15.09 -8.31 6.90
N ASN A 59 -16.17 -7.54 7.05
CA ASN A 59 -17.43 -7.70 6.29
C ASN A 59 -17.41 -6.90 4.98
N TYR A 60 -16.26 -6.83 4.32
CA TYR A 60 -16.05 -6.01 3.12
C TYR A 60 -17.01 -6.35 1.97
N LYS A 61 -17.47 -7.60 1.83
CA LYS A 61 -18.42 -8.00 0.77
C LYS A 61 -19.76 -7.26 0.90
N GLN A 62 -20.32 -7.20 2.11
CA GLN A 62 -21.55 -6.46 2.38
C GLN A 62 -21.36 -4.96 2.20
N LEU A 63 -20.19 -4.44 2.59
CA LEU A 63 -19.85 -3.04 2.42
C LEU A 63 -19.78 -2.64 0.95
N ILE A 64 -19.21 -3.47 0.07
CA ILE A 64 -19.18 -3.21 -1.38
C ILE A 64 -20.60 -3.08 -1.95
N THR A 65 -21.50 -3.98 -1.61
CA THR A 65 -22.91 -3.90 -2.04
C THR A 65 -23.55 -2.59 -1.58
N ARG A 66 -23.27 -2.18 -0.36
CA ARG A 66 -23.76 -0.89 0.19
C ARG A 66 -23.16 0.31 -0.53
N ILE A 67 -21.87 0.30 -0.84
CA ILE A 67 -21.17 1.33 -1.61
C ILE A 67 -21.84 1.52 -2.98
N ILE A 68 -22.10 0.43 -3.70
CA ILE A 68 -22.77 0.44 -5.00
C ILE A 68 -24.19 1.02 -4.89
N SER A 69 -24.95 0.66 -3.86
CA SER A 69 -26.29 1.22 -3.64
C SER A 69 -26.24 2.72 -3.36
N LEU A 70 -25.32 3.15 -2.49
CA LEU A 70 -25.18 4.56 -2.12
C LEU A 70 -24.72 5.44 -3.29
N SER A 71 -23.86 4.92 -4.18
CA SER A 71 -23.32 5.71 -5.30
C SER A 71 -24.38 6.16 -6.30
N LYS A 72 -25.55 5.52 -6.33
CA LYS A 72 -26.68 5.91 -7.20
C LYS A 72 -27.17 7.33 -6.93
N ASN A 73 -27.11 7.78 -5.67
CA ASN A 73 -27.69 9.07 -5.25
C ASN A 73 -26.73 9.95 -4.44
N LYS A 74 -25.50 9.47 -4.17
CA LYS A 74 -24.50 10.15 -3.35
C LYS A 74 -23.13 10.10 -3.99
N SER A 75 -22.33 11.13 -3.73
CA SER A 75 -20.88 11.12 -4.04
C SER A 75 -20.17 10.21 -3.03
N VAL A 76 -19.83 8.99 -3.46
CA VAL A 76 -19.16 8.00 -2.61
C VAL A 76 -17.68 7.93 -2.95
N VAL A 77 -16.84 8.23 -1.98
CA VAL A 77 -15.39 8.18 -2.09
C VAL A 77 -14.83 7.04 -1.24
N VAL A 78 -14.12 6.13 -1.86
CA VAL A 78 -13.42 5.03 -1.21
C VAL A 78 -11.95 5.35 -1.07
N LEU A 79 -11.48 5.41 0.16
CA LEU A 79 -10.10 5.73 0.52
C LEU A 79 -9.27 4.45 0.59
N VAL A 80 -8.19 4.38 -0.20
CA VAL A 80 -7.23 3.29 -0.15
C VAL A 80 -5.83 3.82 0.19
N SER A 81 -5.04 3.01 0.88
CA SER A 81 -3.64 3.35 1.20
C SER A 81 -2.77 3.24 -0.05
N GLY A 82 -1.83 4.15 -0.23
CA GLY A 82 -0.95 4.17 -1.38
C GLY A 82 -1.68 4.51 -2.67
N ASP A 83 -1.50 3.66 -3.67
CA ASP A 83 -2.13 3.72 -4.99
C ASP A 83 -3.22 2.65 -5.13
N PRO A 84 -4.38 2.96 -5.74
CA PRO A 84 -5.46 1.99 -5.96
C PRO A 84 -5.06 0.78 -6.81
N GLY A 85 -4.15 0.93 -7.75
CA GLY A 85 -3.68 -0.14 -8.63
C GLY A 85 -2.63 -1.06 -7.97
N PHE A 86 -2.15 -0.73 -6.75
CA PHE A 86 -1.02 -1.42 -6.14
C PHE A 86 -1.41 -2.17 -4.87
N PHE A 87 -1.67 -3.48 -4.97
CA PHE A 87 -2.07 -4.38 -3.87
C PHE A 87 -3.20 -3.83 -2.99
N SER A 88 -4.19 -3.22 -3.61
CA SER A 88 -5.24 -2.47 -2.95
C SER A 88 -6.58 -3.21 -2.95
N TYR A 89 -7.43 -2.84 -2.01
CA TYR A 89 -8.84 -3.22 -1.95
C TYR A 89 -9.66 -2.71 -3.17
N ALA A 90 -9.14 -1.71 -3.89
CA ALA A 90 -9.78 -1.13 -5.08
C ALA A 90 -10.19 -2.19 -6.11
N LYS A 91 -9.32 -3.20 -6.33
CA LYS A 91 -9.62 -4.30 -7.26
C LYS A 91 -10.96 -4.98 -6.95
N LEU A 92 -11.25 -5.29 -5.69
CA LEU A 92 -12.50 -5.95 -5.31
C LEU A 92 -13.74 -5.08 -5.57
N ILE A 93 -13.60 -3.76 -5.47
CA ILE A 93 -14.67 -2.82 -5.78
C ILE A 93 -14.90 -2.78 -7.28
N VAL A 94 -13.83 -2.61 -8.07
CA VAL A 94 -13.91 -2.56 -9.53
C VAL A 94 -14.47 -3.87 -10.10
N ASP A 95 -14.00 -5.02 -9.62
CA ASP A 95 -14.49 -6.33 -10.04
C ASP A 95 -16.01 -6.51 -9.77
N LYS A 96 -16.52 -5.90 -8.70
CA LYS A 96 -17.93 -6.05 -8.30
C LYS A 96 -18.85 -4.99 -8.91
N ALA A 97 -18.37 -3.76 -9.06
CA ALA A 97 -19.16 -2.63 -9.52
C ALA A 97 -19.09 -2.45 -11.04
N GLY A 98 -18.04 -2.94 -11.70
CA GLY A 98 -17.67 -2.62 -13.08
C GLY A 98 -16.81 -1.36 -13.16
N ILE A 99 -15.81 -1.37 -14.04
CA ILE A 99 -14.89 -0.22 -14.21
C ILE A 99 -15.65 1.00 -14.76
N GLU A 100 -16.66 0.79 -15.57
CA GLU A 100 -17.53 1.84 -16.10
C GLU A 100 -18.27 2.61 -15.00
N ASN A 101 -18.45 2.03 -13.83
CA ASN A 101 -19.09 2.66 -12.66
C ASN A 101 -18.07 3.20 -11.65
N CYS A 102 -16.78 3.16 -11.96
CA CYS A 102 -15.72 3.61 -11.09
C CYS A 102 -14.93 4.77 -11.68
N VAL A 103 -14.41 5.65 -10.82
CA VAL A 103 -13.36 6.62 -11.13
C VAL A 103 -12.18 6.30 -10.22
N VAL A 104 -11.05 5.94 -10.81
CA VAL A 104 -9.85 5.60 -10.05
C VAL A 104 -8.89 6.79 -10.07
N VAL A 105 -8.60 7.34 -8.90
CA VAL A 105 -7.68 8.46 -8.72
C VAL A 105 -6.37 7.92 -8.15
N PRO A 106 -5.26 8.00 -8.88
CA PRO A 106 -3.99 7.46 -8.44
C PRO A 106 -3.44 8.16 -7.21
N GLY A 107 -2.56 7.47 -6.49
CA GLY A 107 -1.83 8.00 -5.34
C GLY A 107 -0.39 7.51 -5.32
N ILE A 108 0.44 8.11 -4.48
CA ILE A 108 1.82 7.68 -4.30
C ILE A 108 1.85 6.41 -3.45
N SER A 109 2.39 5.32 -3.97
CA SER A 109 2.55 4.10 -3.20
C SER A 109 3.70 4.21 -2.18
N SER A 110 3.63 3.41 -1.12
CA SER A 110 4.74 3.32 -0.15
C SER A 110 6.02 2.77 -0.79
N VAL A 111 5.92 1.96 -1.83
CA VAL A 111 7.07 1.42 -2.56
C VAL A 111 7.76 2.52 -3.38
N GLN A 112 7.02 3.36 -4.10
CA GLN A 112 7.59 4.52 -4.78
C GLN A 112 8.35 5.43 -3.81
N LEU A 113 7.74 5.71 -2.65
CA LEU A 113 8.40 6.52 -1.63
C LEU A 113 9.64 5.83 -1.05
N ALA A 114 9.61 4.51 -0.84
CA ALA A 114 10.76 3.74 -0.37
C ALA A 114 11.95 3.85 -1.33
N PHE A 115 11.73 3.63 -2.62
CA PHE A 115 12.78 3.78 -3.63
C PHE A 115 13.32 5.22 -3.71
N ALA A 116 12.45 6.23 -3.64
CA ALA A 116 12.86 7.63 -3.58
C ALA A 116 13.74 7.94 -2.36
N ARG A 117 13.46 7.32 -1.19
CA ARG A 117 14.24 7.51 0.04
C ARG A 117 15.63 6.90 -0.01
N ILE A 118 15.79 5.78 -0.73
CA ILE A 118 17.09 5.13 -0.88
C ILE A 118 17.86 5.61 -2.12
N GLY A 119 17.29 6.54 -2.90
CA GLY A 119 17.92 7.10 -4.09
C GLY A 119 18.12 6.09 -5.22
N ARG A 120 17.22 5.12 -5.36
CA ARG A 120 17.29 4.10 -6.41
C ARG A 120 16.07 4.16 -7.33
N THR A 121 16.26 3.77 -8.58
CA THR A 121 15.16 3.57 -9.54
C THR A 121 14.40 2.29 -9.22
N TRP A 122 13.11 2.28 -9.48
CA TRP A 122 12.24 1.12 -9.31
C TRP A 122 11.83 0.46 -10.64
N ASN A 123 12.45 0.90 -11.72
CA ASN A 123 12.39 0.19 -13.00
C ASN A 123 12.93 -1.23 -12.77
N ASP A 124 12.36 -2.20 -13.44
CA ASP A 124 12.74 -3.63 -13.36
C ASP A 124 12.60 -4.26 -11.96
N ALA A 125 12.07 -3.53 -10.98
CA ALA A 125 11.84 -4.08 -9.67
C ALA A 125 10.62 -5.05 -9.68
N CYS A 126 10.82 -6.20 -9.06
CA CYS A 126 9.73 -7.12 -8.78
C CYS A 126 8.98 -6.70 -7.52
N PHE A 127 7.66 -6.58 -7.62
CA PHE A 127 6.82 -6.17 -6.51
C PHE A 127 6.04 -7.34 -5.94
N MET A 128 6.05 -7.46 -4.61
CA MET A 128 5.34 -8.54 -3.92
C MET A 128 4.64 -8.04 -2.65
N SER A 129 3.51 -8.62 -2.32
CA SER A 129 2.83 -8.39 -1.06
C SER A 129 2.70 -9.70 -0.29
N LEU A 130 3.22 -9.72 0.93
CA LEU A 130 3.00 -10.77 1.92
C LEU A 130 1.86 -10.43 2.87
N HIS A 131 1.35 -9.21 2.82
CA HIS A 131 0.30 -8.71 3.72
C HIS A 131 -0.98 -9.54 3.60
N GLY A 132 -1.40 -10.14 4.74
CA GLY A 132 -2.58 -10.99 4.81
C GLY A 132 -2.51 -12.29 4.00
N ARG A 133 -1.31 -12.73 3.62
CA ARG A 133 -1.10 -13.91 2.76
C ARG A 133 -0.09 -14.85 3.39
N THR A 134 -0.56 -16.00 3.88
CA THR A 134 0.29 -17.06 4.39
C THR A 134 0.89 -17.89 3.25
N GLY A 135 2.09 -18.47 3.47
CA GLY A 135 2.69 -19.45 2.54
C GLY A 135 3.43 -18.87 1.32
N ARG A 136 3.57 -17.56 1.19
CA ARG A 136 4.24 -16.95 0.02
C ARG A 136 5.76 -16.73 0.17
N LEU A 137 6.38 -17.23 1.22
CA LEU A 137 7.83 -17.08 1.42
C LEU A 137 8.64 -17.83 0.35
N ALA A 138 8.20 -19.01 -0.08
CA ALA A 138 8.87 -19.73 -1.16
C ALA A 138 8.82 -18.93 -2.48
N GLU A 139 7.69 -18.27 -2.77
CA GLU A 139 7.58 -17.37 -3.91
C GLU A 139 8.52 -16.15 -3.77
N LEU A 140 8.63 -15.59 -2.56
CA LEU A 140 9.58 -14.50 -2.31
C LEU A 140 11.02 -14.93 -2.65
N ILE A 141 11.44 -16.09 -2.17
CA ILE A 141 12.78 -16.62 -2.45
C ILE A 141 13.02 -16.79 -3.95
N ARG A 142 12.07 -17.38 -4.66
CA ARG A 142 12.16 -17.50 -6.11
C ARG A 142 12.33 -16.13 -6.77
N ARG A 143 11.53 -15.13 -6.39
CA ARG A 143 11.62 -13.77 -6.91
C ARG A 143 12.96 -13.11 -6.61
N VAL A 144 13.52 -13.32 -5.41
CA VAL A 144 14.84 -12.78 -5.04
C VAL A 144 15.96 -13.41 -5.86
N ARG A 145 15.82 -14.69 -6.29
CA ARG A 145 16.80 -15.33 -7.19
C ARG A 145 16.70 -14.83 -8.64
N GLU A 146 15.49 -14.50 -9.08
CA GLU A 146 15.20 -14.15 -10.47
C GLU A 146 15.35 -12.64 -10.76
N HIS A 147 15.38 -11.79 -9.72
CA HIS A 147 15.38 -10.34 -9.88
C HIS A 147 16.43 -9.66 -8.99
N GLU A 148 17.07 -8.66 -9.56
CA GLU A 148 18.06 -7.83 -8.85
C GLU A 148 17.41 -6.93 -7.79
N LYS A 149 16.16 -6.52 -8.02
CA LYS A 149 15.41 -5.60 -7.16
C LYS A 149 14.06 -6.23 -6.80
N VAL A 150 13.82 -6.49 -5.51
CA VAL A 150 12.54 -7.00 -5.03
C VAL A 150 12.02 -6.11 -3.92
N ALA A 151 10.82 -5.54 -4.11
CA ALA A 151 10.15 -4.75 -3.09
C ALA A 151 8.97 -5.52 -2.50
N VAL A 152 8.93 -5.60 -1.17
CA VAL A 152 7.99 -6.44 -0.42
C VAL A 152 7.19 -5.60 0.56
N LEU A 153 5.86 -5.68 0.45
CA LEU A 153 4.95 -5.20 1.49
C LEU A 153 4.79 -6.30 2.54
N THR A 154 5.13 -6.01 3.78
CA THR A 154 5.10 -6.97 4.89
C THR A 154 3.95 -6.70 5.86
N ASP A 155 3.74 -7.64 6.79
CA ASP A 155 2.83 -7.52 7.93
C ASP A 155 3.48 -8.08 9.21
N ASN A 156 2.73 -8.11 10.30
CA ASN A 156 3.25 -8.62 11.58
C ASN A 156 3.58 -10.13 11.55
N SER A 157 2.89 -10.91 10.70
CA SER A 157 3.08 -12.36 10.58
C SER A 157 4.27 -12.68 9.66
N ASN A 158 4.35 -11.97 8.53
CA ASN A 158 5.45 -12.08 7.57
C ASN A 158 6.45 -10.95 7.83
N ASN A 159 7.11 -11.02 8.97
CA ASN A 159 7.99 -9.96 9.43
C ASN A 159 9.42 -10.10 8.90
N VAL A 160 10.20 -9.06 9.13
CA VAL A 160 11.59 -8.93 8.67
C VAL A 160 12.48 -10.11 9.10
N LYS A 161 12.33 -10.60 10.33
CA LYS A 161 13.13 -11.74 10.85
C LYS A 161 12.86 -13.03 10.11
N LEU A 162 11.60 -13.30 9.80
CA LEU A 162 11.22 -14.50 9.09
C LEU A 162 11.76 -14.48 7.64
N ILE A 163 11.73 -13.31 7.00
CA ILE A 163 12.31 -13.11 5.67
C ILE A 163 13.83 -13.31 5.72
N ALA A 164 14.53 -12.67 6.67
CA ALA A 164 15.97 -12.82 6.85
C ALA A 164 16.39 -14.27 7.05
N ARG A 165 15.70 -14.98 7.96
CA ARG A 165 15.96 -16.40 8.20
C ARG A 165 15.80 -17.22 6.91
N LYS A 166 14.70 -17.01 6.18
CA LYS A 166 14.44 -17.76 4.96
C LYS A 166 15.47 -17.48 3.87
N LEU A 167 15.93 -16.22 3.71
CA LEU A 167 17.01 -15.87 2.79
C LEU A 167 18.32 -16.60 3.15
N LEU A 168 18.67 -16.68 4.44
CA LEU A 168 19.87 -17.41 4.88
C LEU A 168 19.77 -18.90 4.66
N ASP A 169 18.63 -19.52 5.02
CA ASP A 169 18.38 -20.95 4.85
C ASP A 169 18.53 -21.35 3.35
N GLU A 170 18.29 -20.41 2.43
CA GLU A 170 18.37 -20.59 0.98
C GLU A 170 19.70 -20.11 0.36
N GLY A 171 20.67 -19.71 1.19
CA GLY A 171 22.00 -19.32 0.74
C GLY A 171 22.09 -17.91 0.10
N LEU A 172 21.04 -17.09 0.20
CA LEU A 172 20.98 -15.74 -0.39
C LEU A 172 21.58 -14.69 0.56
N LYS A 173 22.88 -14.82 0.89
CA LYS A 173 23.59 -13.97 1.85
C LYS A 173 24.01 -12.62 1.27
N GLU A 174 24.32 -12.60 -0.03
CA GLU A 174 24.87 -11.46 -0.78
C GLU A 174 23.76 -10.48 -1.22
N ARG A 175 22.78 -10.24 -0.36
CA ARG A 175 21.67 -9.32 -0.61
C ARG A 175 21.73 -8.15 0.35
N LYS A 176 21.64 -6.95 -0.18
CA LYS A 176 21.48 -5.71 0.57
C LYS A 176 20.00 -5.48 0.82
N ILE A 177 19.63 -5.15 2.04
CA ILE A 177 18.22 -5.03 2.44
C ILE A 177 17.96 -3.67 3.09
N TYR A 178 17.02 -2.93 2.51
CA TYR A 178 16.50 -1.71 3.12
C TYR A 178 15.17 -1.99 3.80
N VAL A 179 15.08 -1.61 5.05
CA VAL A 179 13.83 -1.66 5.84
C VAL A 179 13.31 -0.23 5.99
N CYS A 180 12.21 0.05 5.31
CA CYS A 180 11.58 1.37 5.28
C CYS A 180 10.32 1.35 6.16
N GLU A 181 10.42 1.93 7.35
CA GLU A 181 9.39 1.93 8.39
C GLU A 181 8.62 3.23 8.41
N ASN A 182 7.29 3.14 8.59
CA ASN A 182 6.42 4.31 8.80
C ASN A 182 6.62 5.44 7.77
N LEU A 183 6.85 5.08 6.52
CA LEU A 183 7.09 6.01 5.42
C LEU A 183 6.06 7.14 5.43
N SER A 184 6.53 8.36 5.26
CA SER A 184 5.80 9.63 5.29
C SER A 184 5.26 10.07 6.66
N LEU A 185 5.41 9.28 7.71
CA LEU A 185 4.93 9.59 9.06
C LEU A 185 6.06 10.14 9.95
N ASN A 186 5.72 10.74 11.09
CA ASN A 186 6.69 11.35 12.02
C ASN A 186 7.78 10.37 12.52
N LYS A 187 7.52 9.07 12.48
CA LYS A 187 8.47 8.02 12.88
C LYS A 187 9.05 7.30 11.65
N GLU A 188 9.15 7.98 10.52
CA GLU A 188 9.79 7.45 9.32
C GLU A 188 11.24 7.08 9.63
N ARG A 189 11.62 5.88 9.22
CA ARG A 189 12.98 5.36 9.42
C ARG A 189 13.36 4.45 8.27
N ILE A 190 14.51 4.73 7.68
CA ILE A 190 15.11 3.90 6.64
C ILE A 190 16.42 3.34 7.17
N ARG A 191 16.59 2.03 7.12
CA ARG A 191 17.78 1.34 7.59
C ARG A 191 18.25 0.32 6.57
N GLU A 192 19.56 0.28 6.37
CA GLU A 192 20.25 -0.70 5.52
C GLU A 192 20.81 -1.84 6.37
N PHE A 193 20.74 -3.06 5.85
CA PHE A 193 21.23 -4.28 6.49
C PHE A 193 21.76 -5.27 5.45
N ASP A 194 22.71 -6.09 5.86
CA ASP A 194 22.93 -7.40 5.28
C ASP A 194 21.91 -8.42 5.79
N VAL A 195 21.83 -9.57 5.13
CA VAL A 195 20.84 -10.62 5.51
C VAL A 195 21.08 -11.16 6.93
N THR A 196 22.34 -11.21 7.38
CA THR A 196 22.73 -11.77 8.69
C THR A 196 22.31 -10.84 9.82
N SER A 197 22.63 -9.56 9.72
CA SER A 197 22.27 -8.54 10.73
C SER A 197 20.77 -8.30 10.82
N LEU A 198 20.03 -8.48 9.71
CA LEU A 198 18.59 -8.32 9.67
C LEU A 198 17.82 -9.25 10.63
N GLN A 199 18.36 -10.44 10.96
CA GLN A 199 17.73 -11.36 11.91
C GLN A 199 17.56 -10.76 13.32
N ARG A 200 18.44 -9.85 13.72
CA ARG A 200 18.45 -9.21 15.05
C ARG A 200 17.53 -7.99 15.12
N VAL A 201 17.00 -7.57 13.99
CA VAL A 201 16.21 -6.34 13.87
C VAL A 201 14.77 -6.55 14.33
N GLN A 202 14.29 -5.67 15.17
CA GLN A 202 12.88 -5.55 15.48
C GLN A 202 12.28 -4.41 14.64
N VAL A 203 11.23 -4.73 13.90
CA VAL A 203 10.45 -3.79 13.10
C VAL A 203 9.02 -3.81 13.61
N LYS A 204 8.46 -2.65 13.88
CA LYS A 204 7.07 -2.49 14.32
C LYS A 204 6.32 -1.60 13.32
N GLY A 205 5.07 -1.94 13.08
CA GLY A 205 4.19 -1.14 12.24
C GLY A 205 4.29 -1.44 10.75
N LEU A 206 3.89 -0.45 9.95
CA LEU A 206 3.88 -0.55 8.49
C LEU A 206 5.30 -0.43 7.94
N ASN A 207 5.71 -1.37 7.12
CA ASN A 207 7.02 -1.31 6.49
C ASN A 207 7.02 -1.87 5.07
N VAL A 208 7.99 -1.38 4.30
CA VAL A 208 8.37 -1.88 2.99
C VAL A 208 9.81 -2.38 3.11
N ILE A 209 10.07 -3.57 2.59
CA ILE A 209 11.42 -4.11 2.47
C ILE A 209 11.83 -4.03 1.01
N ILE A 210 13.02 -3.50 0.74
CA ILE A 210 13.64 -3.55 -0.58
C ILE A 210 14.87 -4.44 -0.47
N ILE A 211 14.92 -5.49 -1.29
CA ILE A 211 16.02 -6.45 -1.38
C ILE A 211 16.72 -6.18 -2.71
N LEU A 212 18.01 -5.86 -2.66
CA LEU A 212 18.82 -5.58 -3.82
C LEU A 212 19.95 -6.61 -3.96
N ASP A 213 20.34 -6.89 -5.18
CA ASP A 213 21.61 -7.57 -5.46
C ASP A 213 22.77 -6.60 -5.20
N GLU A 214 23.84 -7.03 -4.54
CA GLU A 214 25.00 -6.17 -4.30
C GLU A 214 25.77 -5.82 -5.58
N GLU A 215 25.71 -6.69 -6.60
CA GLU A 215 26.38 -6.47 -7.87
C GLU A 215 25.69 -5.39 -8.74
N SER A 216 24.47 -4.99 -8.45
CA SER A 216 23.71 -3.96 -9.18
C SER A 216 23.92 -2.54 -8.62
N SER A 217 25.15 -2.21 -8.22
CA SER A 217 25.55 -0.88 -7.72
C SER A 217 25.94 0.05 -8.87
N GLU A 218 24.99 0.40 -9.76
CA GLU A 218 25.10 1.54 -10.68
C GLU A 218 23.90 2.48 -10.54
#